data_ec82744f7e1897a13bacd08a18bcde37
#
_entry.id   ec82744f7e1897a13bacd08a18bcde37
#
_cell.length_a   1.000
_cell.length_b   1.000
_cell.length_c   1.000
_cell.angle_alpha   90.00
_cell.angle_beta   90.00
_cell.angle_gamma   90.00
#
_symmetry.space_group_name_H-M   'P 1'
#
loop_
_entity.id
_entity.type
_entity.pdbx_description
1 polymer ?
#
loop_
_entity_poly.entity_id
_entity_poly.type
_entity_poly.pdbx_seq_one_letter_code
_entity_poly.pdbx_strand_id
1 'polypeptide(L)'
;MNAAICRLFLFALLLPLSSSVNAQVRIIQTNSQGDNIHLIDPATNRIVGEVTGVPINHGAAAAPDGSRLYFSSEAEQNLHVIDGKTLQLTKKIPLSGRPNNISISRDGRRVYVGIVSSPGAVDVIDTGSLERAKSIPTKGGIHNVYVTPDGKYVVAGSIAGRLMTVIDQSTEEPVWTLFQEGVRPMAFETNADGSTKRIFVQLSAFHGFAVVDFQERKEVARVQLPNDVPPEKVDKGPFNGSPSHGLGVAPDGKTLWVTSRPNARVYTYSLPDLTLLPGYVDLGGRPDWVTFTPDSKNVYIATENTDTVVAIDVAARKEVTRIKVGKAPKRNITWVARGTT
;
A
#
# COMPACT_ATOMS: atom_id res chain seq x y z
N MET A 1 -40.49 -36.31 -65.03
CA MET A 1 -40.37 -36.45 -63.51
C MET A 1 -38.95 -36.05 -63.16
N ASN A 2 -38.76 -34.77 -62.76
CA ASN A 2 -37.45 -34.23 -62.33
C ASN A 2 -37.43 -34.08 -60.84
N ALA A 3 -36.54 -34.83 -60.12
CA ALA A 3 -36.33 -34.74 -58.74
C ALA A 3 -35.28 -33.66 -58.45
N ALA A 4 -35.68 -32.58 -57.79
CA ALA A 4 -34.78 -31.53 -57.31
C ALA A 4 -34.15 -31.93 -55.97
N ILE A 5 -32.81 -32.09 -55.96
CA ILE A 5 -32.03 -32.36 -54.77
C ILE A 5 -31.71 -31.04 -54.03
N CYS A 6 -32.38 -30.82 -52.93
CA CYS A 6 -32.10 -29.66 -52.03
C CYS A 6 -30.85 -29.96 -51.19
N ARG A 7 -29.71 -29.26 -51.42
CA ARG A 7 -28.52 -29.33 -50.59
C ARG A 7 -28.65 -28.31 -49.46
N LEU A 8 -28.84 -28.80 -48.23
CA LEU A 8 -28.72 -28.00 -47.01
C LEU A 8 -27.23 -27.69 -46.76
N PHE A 9 -26.86 -26.41 -46.85
CA PHE A 9 -25.56 -25.94 -46.36
C PHE A 9 -25.68 -25.64 -44.86
N LEU A 10 -25.02 -26.46 -44.03
CA LEU A 10 -24.84 -26.19 -42.61
C LEU A 10 -23.74 -25.16 -42.45
N PHE A 11 -24.10 -23.90 -42.16
CA PHE A 11 -23.14 -22.88 -41.73
C PHE A 11 -22.80 -23.11 -40.24
N ALA A 12 -21.64 -23.66 -39.97
CA ALA A 12 -21.10 -23.71 -38.61
C ALA A 12 -20.65 -22.29 -38.19
N LEU A 13 -21.42 -21.68 -37.30
CA LEU A 13 -21.06 -20.41 -36.66
C LEU A 13 -19.91 -20.67 -35.67
N LEU A 14 -18.67 -20.39 -36.07
CA LEU A 14 -17.52 -20.33 -35.17
C LEU A 14 -17.66 -19.08 -34.32
N LEU A 15 -18.17 -19.21 -33.08
CA LEU A 15 -18.10 -18.18 -32.08
C LEU A 15 -16.63 -18.05 -31.63
N PRO A 16 -16.05 -16.85 -31.64
CA PRO A 16 -14.72 -16.66 -31.08
C PRO A 16 -14.76 -16.94 -29.60
N LEU A 17 -14.00 -17.92 -29.14
CA LEU A 17 -13.69 -18.11 -27.75
C LEU A 17 -12.90 -16.87 -27.27
N SER A 18 -13.60 -15.91 -26.67
CA SER A 18 -12.96 -14.83 -25.94
C SER A 18 -12.24 -15.44 -24.77
N SER A 19 -10.94 -15.67 -24.89
CA SER A 19 -10.08 -15.97 -23.74
C SER A 19 -10.12 -14.76 -22.82
N SER A 20 -10.88 -14.85 -21.74
CA SER A 20 -10.83 -13.89 -20.66
C SER A 20 -9.40 -13.95 -20.07
N VAL A 21 -8.61 -12.93 -20.32
CA VAL A 21 -7.32 -12.72 -19.67
C VAL A 21 -7.62 -12.57 -18.19
N ASN A 22 -7.44 -13.64 -17.41
CA ASN A 22 -7.61 -13.61 -15.96
C ASN A 22 -6.49 -12.76 -15.38
N ALA A 23 -6.85 -11.56 -14.94
CA ALA A 23 -5.92 -10.72 -14.17
C ALA A 23 -5.48 -11.47 -12.91
N GLN A 24 -4.18 -11.67 -12.76
CA GLN A 24 -3.62 -12.35 -11.58
C GLN A 24 -3.37 -11.34 -10.48
N VAL A 25 -3.97 -11.58 -9.31
CA VAL A 25 -3.66 -10.79 -8.11
C VAL A 25 -2.39 -11.31 -7.47
N ARG A 26 -1.51 -10.39 -7.05
CA ARG A 26 -0.30 -10.68 -6.28
C ARG A 26 -0.18 -9.72 -5.11
N ILE A 27 0.27 -10.22 -3.98
CA ILE A 27 0.71 -9.40 -2.86
C ILE A 27 2.22 -9.24 -2.99
N ILE A 28 2.65 -8.01 -3.16
CA ILE A 28 4.07 -7.65 -3.22
C ILE A 28 4.52 -7.33 -1.81
N GLN A 29 5.59 -7.98 -1.35
CA GLN A 29 6.15 -7.78 -0.02
C GLN A 29 7.61 -7.36 -0.09
N THR A 30 7.93 -6.14 0.36
CA THR A 30 9.32 -5.66 0.49
C THR A 30 9.95 -6.17 1.79
N ASN A 31 11.24 -6.52 1.74
CA ASN A 31 12.02 -7.05 2.85
C ASN A 31 13.18 -6.09 3.16
N SER A 32 12.93 -5.13 4.08
CA SER A 32 13.75 -3.91 4.23
C SER A 32 15.16 -4.11 4.81
N GLN A 33 15.48 -5.28 5.34
CA GLN A 33 16.85 -5.65 5.75
C GLN A 33 17.49 -6.67 4.79
N GLY A 34 16.91 -6.82 3.60
CA GLY A 34 17.40 -7.64 2.51
C GLY A 34 17.50 -6.84 1.22
N ASP A 35 17.67 -7.56 0.12
CA ASP A 35 17.70 -7.03 -1.24
C ASP A 35 16.60 -7.61 -2.13
N ASN A 36 15.69 -8.39 -1.53
CA ASN A 36 14.65 -9.11 -2.24
C ASN A 36 13.24 -8.62 -1.91
N ILE A 37 12.34 -8.87 -2.85
CA ILE A 37 10.92 -8.56 -2.75
C ILE A 37 10.18 -9.80 -3.21
N HIS A 38 9.24 -10.28 -2.38
CA HIS A 38 8.45 -11.47 -2.70
C HIS A 38 7.10 -11.15 -3.31
N LEU A 39 6.67 -11.98 -4.26
CA LEU A 39 5.35 -11.97 -4.84
C LEU A 39 4.57 -13.18 -4.29
N ILE A 40 3.50 -12.91 -3.56
CA ILE A 40 2.66 -13.93 -2.94
C ILE A 40 1.38 -14.05 -3.76
N ASP A 41 0.98 -15.27 -4.08
CA ASP A 41 -0.31 -15.57 -4.70
C ASP A 41 -1.38 -15.73 -3.60
N PRO A 42 -2.40 -14.85 -3.54
CA PRO A 42 -3.44 -14.92 -2.52
C PRO A 42 -4.37 -16.12 -2.67
N ALA A 43 -4.42 -16.78 -3.82
CA ALA A 43 -5.21 -17.99 -3.99
C ALA A 43 -4.58 -19.21 -3.31
N THR A 44 -3.26 -19.25 -3.21
CA THR A 44 -2.50 -20.37 -2.62
C THR A 44 -1.75 -19.99 -1.35
N ASN A 45 -1.62 -18.69 -1.06
CA ASN A 45 -0.79 -18.13 0.01
C ASN A 45 0.67 -18.58 -0.06
N ARG A 46 1.21 -18.71 -1.28
CA ARG A 46 2.60 -19.12 -1.53
C ARG A 46 3.36 -18.02 -2.25
N ILE A 47 4.67 -17.96 -2.03
CA ILE A 47 5.57 -17.15 -2.83
C ILE A 47 5.64 -17.80 -4.22
N VAL A 48 5.35 -17.00 -5.25
CA VAL A 48 5.32 -17.42 -6.65
C VAL A 48 6.28 -16.64 -7.54
N GLY A 49 6.98 -15.68 -6.97
CA GLY A 49 7.99 -14.89 -7.67
C GLY A 49 8.83 -14.07 -6.70
N GLU A 50 9.98 -13.63 -7.20
CA GLU A 50 10.94 -12.83 -6.45
C GLU A 50 11.60 -11.80 -7.37
N VAL A 51 11.76 -10.58 -6.85
CA VAL A 51 12.63 -9.55 -7.42
C VAL A 51 13.81 -9.39 -6.50
N THR A 52 15.03 -9.44 -7.03
CA THR A 52 16.30 -9.29 -6.30
C THR A 52 17.07 -8.06 -6.73
N GLY A 53 18.11 -7.69 -5.98
CA GLY A 53 18.99 -6.58 -6.33
C GLY A 53 18.39 -5.19 -6.05
N VAL A 54 17.45 -5.09 -5.09
CA VAL A 54 16.91 -3.83 -4.58
C VAL A 54 17.29 -3.69 -3.10
N PRO A 55 18.53 -3.25 -2.79
CA PRO A 55 19.01 -3.24 -1.41
C PRO A 55 18.27 -2.20 -0.56
N ILE A 56 17.94 -2.59 0.67
CA ILE A 56 17.15 -1.80 1.62
C ILE A 56 15.89 -1.26 0.93
N ASN A 57 15.12 -2.18 0.34
CA ASN A 57 13.87 -1.86 -0.33
C ASN A 57 12.80 -1.45 0.69
N HIS A 58 12.06 -0.37 0.40
CA HIS A 58 11.07 0.14 1.34
C HIS A 58 9.72 0.40 0.68
N GLY A 59 9.63 1.43 -0.17
CA GLY A 59 8.41 1.77 -0.87
C GLY A 59 8.16 0.85 -2.07
N ALA A 60 6.90 0.58 -2.34
CA ALA A 60 6.45 -0.19 -3.48
C ALA A 60 5.23 0.46 -4.13
N ALA A 61 5.17 0.45 -5.46
CA ALA A 61 4.00 0.82 -6.24
C ALA A 61 3.91 -0.04 -7.50
N ALA A 62 2.71 -0.23 -8.01
CA ALA A 62 2.45 -0.98 -9.24
C ALA A 62 1.72 -0.11 -10.25
N ALA A 63 2.15 -0.15 -11.51
CA ALA A 63 1.44 0.52 -12.58
C ALA A 63 0.00 -0.02 -12.69
N PRO A 64 -1.03 0.84 -12.85
CA PRO A 64 -2.43 0.41 -12.92
C PRO A 64 -2.71 -0.57 -14.07
N ASP A 65 -1.88 -0.51 -15.10
CA ASP A 65 -1.96 -1.45 -16.24
C ASP A 65 -1.23 -2.77 -16.00
N GLY A 66 -0.59 -2.95 -14.84
CA GLY A 66 0.16 -4.14 -14.47
C GLY A 66 1.53 -4.29 -15.17
N SER A 67 1.93 -3.33 -16.02
CA SER A 67 3.15 -3.43 -16.84
C SER A 67 4.45 -3.29 -16.07
N ARG A 68 4.45 -2.54 -14.96
CA ARG A 68 5.65 -2.19 -14.20
C ARG A 68 5.41 -2.21 -12.70
N LEU A 69 6.47 -2.53 -11.97
CA LEU A 69 6.58 -2.36 -10.54
C LEU A 69 7.69 -1.35 -10.24
N TYR A 70 7.50 -0.58 -9.18
CA TYR A 70 8.42 0.45 -8.74
C TYR A 70 8.80 0.21 -7.30
N PHE A 71 10.10 0.24 -6.99
CA PHE A 71 10.60 0.06 -5.63
C PHE A 71 11.63 1.13 -5.29
N SER A 72 11.50 1.75 -4.12
CA SER A 72 12.53 2.64 -3.61
C SER A 72 13.65 1.84 -2.94
N SER A 73 14.90 2.17 -3.28
CA SER A 73 16.08 1.66 -2.59
C SER A 73 16.68 2.78 -1.73
N GLU A 74 16.64 2.62 -0.41
CA GLU A 74 17.24 3.58 0.51
C GLU A 74 18.77 3.59 0.41
N ALA A 75 19.37 2.42 0.16
CA ALA A 75 20.83 2.29 0.04
C ALA A 75 21.38 2.99 -1.19
N GLU A 76 20.69 2.89 -2.32
CA GLU A 76 21.17 3.45 -3.58
C GLU A 76 20.62 4.84 -3.89
N GLN A 77 19.62 5.29 -3.13
CA GLN A 77 18.88 6.54 -3.37
C GLN A 77 18.28 6.61 -4.78
N ASN A 78 17.77 5.47 -5.23
CA ASN A 78 17.16 5.31 -6.55
C ASN A 78 15.73 4.77 -6.45
N LEU A 79 14.93 5.06 -7.48
CA LEU A 79 13.71 4.33 -7.78
C LEU A 79 14.05 3.25 -8.81
N HIS A 80 13.85 1.99 -8.45
CA HIS A 80 14.03 0.85 -9.34
C HIS A 80 12.73 0.59 -10.11
N VAL A 81 12.84 0.45 -11.42
CA VAL A 81 11.75 0.12 -12.32
C VAL A 81 11.90 -1.33 -12.77
N ILE A 82 10.93 -2.13 -12.44
CA ILE A 82 10.90 -3.57 -12.73
C ILE A 82 9.84 -3.83 -13.79
N ASP A 83 10.17 -4.62 -14.80
CA ASP A 83 9.20 -5.10 -15.78
C ASP A 83 8.23 -6.09 -15.12
N GLY A 84 6.93 -5.84 -15.24
CA GLY A 84 5.90 -6.64 -14.57
C GLY A 84 5.75 -8.07 -15.09
N LYS A 85 6.24 -8.35 -16.30
CA LYS A 85 6.16 -9.68 -16.93
C LYS A 85 7.38 -10.54 -16.59
N THR A 86 8.57 -9.96 -16.72
CA THR A 86 9.83 -10.68 -16.56
C THR A 86 10.41 -10.60 -15.15
N LEU A 87 9.89 -9.67 -14.32
CA LEU A 87 10.39 -9.32 -12.99
C LEU A 87 11.87 -8.86 -13.00
N GLN A 88 12.35 -8.39 -14.13
CA GLN A 88 13.72 -7.91 -14.29
C GLN A 88 13.80 -6.40 -14.13
N LEU A 89 14.91 -5.94 -13.57
CA LEU A 89 15.25 -4.52 -13.50
C LEU A 89 15.42 -3.94 -14.90
N THR A 90 14.66 -2.88 -15.22
CA THR A 90 14.77 -2.18 -16.51
C THR A 90 15.46 -0.83 -16.39
N LYS A 91 15.29 -0.14 -15.27
CA LYS A 91 15.90 1.19 -15.04
C LYS A 91 16.09 1.47 -13.56
N LYS A 92 17.14 2.22 -13.23
CA LYS A 92 17.30 2.92 -11.95
C LYS A 92 17.19 4.41 -12.19
N ILE A 93 16.29 5.07 -11.48
CA ILE A 93 16.05 6.52 -11.61
C ILE A 93 16.65 7.22 -10.39
N PRO A 94 17.66 8.09 -10.54
CA PRO A 94 18.24 8.84 -9.43
C PRO A 94 17.24 9.76 -8.76
N LEU A 95 17.20 9.75 -7.43
CA LEU A 95 16.33 10.59 -6.62
C LEU A 95 17.10 11.78 -6.01
N SER A 96 16.38 12.78 -5.51
CA SER A 96 17.00 13.97 -4.89
C SER A 96 17.64 13.68 -3.53
N GLY A 97 17.37 12.51 -2.94
CA GLY A 97 17.92 12.08 -1.66
C GLY A 97 17.41 10.69 -1.29
N ARG A 98 17.63 10.29 -0.04
CA ARG A 98 17.21 8.99 0.47
C ARG A 98 15.69 8.87 0.45
N PRO A 99 15.14 7.92 -0.31
CA PRO A 99 13.69 7.71 -0.41
C PRO A 99 13.16 6.92 0.77
N ASN A 100 11.81 6.92 0.92
CA ASN A 100 11.11 5.99 1.77
C ASN A 100 9.88 5.44 1.01
N ASN A 101 8.67 5.88 1.36
CA ASN A 101 7.46 5.41 0.72
C ASN A 101 7.23 6.05 -0.65
N ILE A 102 6.54 5.32 -1.52
CA ILE A 102 6.15 5.78 -2.84
C ILE A 102 4.67 5.51 -3.11
N SER A 103 4.09 6.28 -4.01
CA SER A 103 2.72 6.09 -4.50
C SER A 103 2.66 6.44 -5.98
N ILE A 104 1.73 5.85 -6.72
CA ILE A 104 1.54 6.10 -8.15
C ILE A 104 0.20 6.79 -8.41
N SER A 105 0.14 7.67 -9.39
CA SER A 105 -1.11 8.29 -9.83
C SER A 105 -2.06 7.25 -10.42
N ARG A 106 -3.37 7.53 -10.37
CA ARG A 106 -4.39 6.61 -10.88
C ARG A 106 -4.28 6.33 -12.38
N ASP A 107 -3.82 7.31 -13.14
CA ASP A 107 -3.56 7.18 -14.57
C ASP A 107 -2.21 6.53 -14.88
N GLY A 108 -1.42 6.23 -13.86
CA GLY A 108 -0.11 5.59 -13.98
C GLY A 108 1.00 6.50 -14.51
N ARG A 109 0.76 7.80 -14.72
CA ARG A 109 1.73 8.71 -15.37
C ARG A 109 2.76 9.28 -14.43
N ARG A 110 2.52 9.28 -13.11
CA ARG A 110 3.40 9.85 -12.08
C ARG A 110 3.63 8.87 -10.95
N VAL A 111 4.89 8.70 -10.55
CA VAL A 111 5.24 8.10 -9.26
C VAL A 111 5.75 9.19 -8.35
N TYR A 112 5.15 9.31 -7.17
CA TYR A 112 5.54 10.23 -6.11
C TYR A 112 6.39 9.50 -5.09
N VAL A 113 7.56 10.05 -4.79
CA VAL A 113 8.55 9.43 -3.89
C VAL A 113 8.80 10.36 -2.71
N GLY A 114 8.55 9.88 -1.50
CA GLY A 114 8.89 10.63 -0.29
C GLY A 114 10.38 10.59 -0.02
N ILE A 115 11.02 11.77 0.05
CA ILE A 115 12.45 11.93 0.34
C ILE A 115 12.62 12.30 1.81
N VAL A 116 13.27 11.42 2.58
CA VAL A 116 13.46 11.61 4.04
C VAL A 116 14.70 12.42 4.39
N SER A 117 15.67 12.54 3.48
CA SER A 117 16.85 13.41 3.68
C SER A 117 16.43 14.86 3.82
N SER A 118 17.09 15.61 4.72
CA SER A 118 16.89 17.06 4.83
C SER A 118 17.31 17.77 3.54
N PRO A 119 16.59 18.79 3.09
CA PRO A 119 15.45 19.47 3.70
C PRO A 119 14.10 18.74 3.56
N GLY A 120 14.03 17.67 2.73
CA GLY A 120 12.83 16.92 2.43
C GLY A 120 12.14 17.36 1.14
N ALA A 121 11.56 16.40 0.44
CA ALA A 121 10.82 16.64 -0.80
C ALA A 121 9.83 15.51 -1.09
N VAL A 122 8.95 15.75 -2.03
CA VAL A 122 8.27 14.73 -2.81
C VAL A 122 8.84 14.78 -4.22
N ASP A 123 9.63 13.78 -4.61
CA ASP A 123 10.09 13.64 -5.99
C ASP A 123 8.96 13.12 -6.87
N VAL A 124 8.80 13.73 -8.03
CA VAL A 124 7.81 13.39 -9.04
C VAL A 124 8.53 12.72 -10.21
N ILE A 125 8.21 11.47 -10.47
CA ILE A 125 8.79 10.70 -11.55
C ILE A 125 7.77 10.59 -12.68
N ASP A 126 8.17 10.96 -13.88
CA ASP A 126 7.39 10.71 -15.10
C ASP A 126 7.59 9.27 -15.56
N THR A 127 6.49 8.51 -15.66
CA THR A 127 6.56 7.08 -16.01
C THR A 127 6.75 6.82 -17.51
N GLY A 128 6.53 7.81 -18.35
CA GLY A 128 6.75 7.74 -19.79
C GLY A 128 8.23 7.89 -20.14
N SER A 129 8.89 8.94 -19.64
CA SER A 129 10.33 9.18 -19.83
C SER A 129 11.21 8.36 -18.88
N LEU A 130 10.66 7.88 -17.77
CA LEU A 130 11.39 7.25 -16.67
C LEU A 130 12.49 8.16 -16.11
N GLU A 131 12.11 9.41 -15.84
CA GLU A 131 12.98 10.43 -15.29
C GLU A 131 12.30 11.21 -14.17
N ARG A 132 13.09 11.80 -13.28
CA ARG A 132 12.58 12.72 -12.27
C ARG A 132 12.24 14.06 -12.94
N ALA A 133 10.92 14.34 -13.03
CA ALA A 133 10.41 15.55 -13.64
C ALA A 133 10.51 16.77 -12.71
N LYS A 134 10.29 16.57 -11.39
CA LYS A 134 10.23 17.65 -10.40
C LYS A 134 10.58 17.12 -9.01
N SER A 135 11.02 17.99 -8.13
CA SER A 135 11.06 17.78 -6.67
C SER A 135 10.23 18.86 -6.01
N ILE A 136 9.17 18.50 -5.32
CA ILE A 136 8.30 19.43 -4.59
C ILE A 136 8.88 19.62 -3.20
N PRO A 137 9.37 20.81 -2.84
CA PRO A 137 9.95 21.07 -1.53
C PRO A 137 8.91 20.88 -0.42
N THR A 138 9.33 20.29 0.71
CA THR A 138 8.48 20.09 1.87
C THR A 138 9.16 20.55 3.15
N LYS A 139 8.35 20.77 4.21
CA LYS A 139 8.89 21.10 5.52
C LYS A 139 9.33 19.82 6.24
N GLY A 140 10.61 19.47 6.11
CA GLY A 140 11.22 18.28 6.67
C GLY A 140 11.00 17.02 5.84
N GLY A 141 11.82 16.01 6.07
CA GLY A 141 11.83 14.77 5.29
C GLY A 141 10.49 14.04 5.27
N ILE A 142 10.08 13.61 4.09
CA ILE A 142 8.82 12.89 3.86
C ILE A 142 9.03 11.39 4.06
N HIS A 143 8.33 10.84 5.05
CA HIS A 143 8.35 9.42 5.36
C HIS A 143 7.28 8.64 4.59
N ASN A 144 6.08 9.20 4.46
CA ASN A 144 4.97 8.57 3.75
C ASN A 144 4.38 9.49 2.69
N VAL A 145 4.03 8.92 1.54
CA VAL A 145 3.33 9.61 0.46
C VAL A 145 2.24 8.71 -0.11
N TYR A 146 1.07 9.28 -0.38
CA TYR A 146 -0.10 8.58 -0.92
C TYR A 146 -0.79 9.46 -1.95
N VAL A 147 -1.33 8.84 -2.99
CA VAL A 147 -2.31 9.47 -3.88
C VAL A 147 -3.70 9.19 -3.32
N THR A 148 -4.54 10.22 -3.28
CA THR A 148 -5.92 10.07 -2.81
C THR A 148 -6.73 9.10 -3.71
N PRO A 149 -7.78 8.44 -3.18
CA PRO A 149 -8.58 7.49 -3.95
C PRO A 149 -9.18 8.05 -5.24
N ASP A 150 -9.51 9.34 -5.28
CA ASP A 150 -10.00 10.03 -6.48
C ASP A 150 -8.89 10.51 -7.43
N GLY A 151 -7.63 10.40 -7.01
CA GLY A 151 -6.47 10.81 -7.79
C GLY A 151 -6.26 12.32 -7.87
N LYS A 152 -6.96 13.13 -7.07
CA LYS A 152 -6.86 14.60 -7.15
C LYS A 152 -5.70 15.16 -6.34
N TYR A 153 -5.30 14.48 -5.27
CA TYR A 153 -4.29 14.98 -4.35
C TYR A 153 -3.23 13.95 -4.06
N VAL A 154 -2.07 14.43 -3.66
CA VAL A 154 -0.98 13.69 -3.05
C VAL A 154 -0.88 14.12 -1.59
N VAL A 155 -0.89 13.15 -0.67
CA VAL A 155 -0.79 13.42 0.77
C VAL A 155 0.55 12.93 1.27
N ALA A 156 1.36 13.85 1.79
CA ALA A 156 2.72 13.58 2.25
C ALA A 156 2.83 13.78 3.77
N GLY A 157 3.32 12.76 4.47
CA GLY A 157 3.52 12.79 5.92
C GLY A 157 5.00 12.91 6.28
N SER A 158 5.30 13.91 7.12
CA SER A 158 6.63 14.13 7.67
C SER A 158 6.69 13.83 9.16
N ILE A 159 7.64 12.98 9.56
CA ILE A 159 7.94 12.76 10.97
C ILE A 159 8.75 13.93 11.52
N ALA A 160 9.83 14.29 10.87
CA ALA A 160 10.75 15.35 11.30
C ALA A 160 10.11 16.75 11.15
N GLY A 161 9.38 17.00 10.07
CA GLY A 161 8.64 18.24 9.83
C GLY A 161 7.37 18.36 10.69
N ARG A 162 6.92 17.26 11.30
CA ARG A 162 5.77 17.19 12.21
C ARG A 162 4.46 17.66 11.56
N LEU A 163 4.26 17.34 10.28
CA LEU A 163 3.06 17.76 9.56
C LEU A 163 2.68 16.78 8.45
N MET A 164 1.43 16.86 8.06
CA MET A 164 0.87 16.33 6.83
C MET A 164 0.74 17.49 5.84
N THR A 165 1.19 17.27 4.61
CA THR A 165 1.03 18.22 3.49
C THR A 165 0.15 17.59 2.43
N VAL A 166 -0.87 18.30 1.99
CA VAL A 166 -1.71 17.92 0.85
C VAL A 166 -1.31 18.76 -0.35
N ILE A 167 -1.03 18.09 -1.45
CA ILE A 167 -0.53 18.65 -2.71
C ILE A 167 -1.60 18.39 -3.77
N ASP A 168 -1.97 19.39 -4.53
CA ASP A 168 -2.85 19.21 -5.70
C ASP A 168 -2.07 18.49 -6.81
N GLN A 169 -2.61 17.38 -7.32
CA GLN A 169 -1.91 16.56 -8.31
C GLN A 169 -1.79 17.25 -9.67
N SER A 170 -2.73 18.12 -10.03
CA SER A 170 -2.75 18.78 -11.33
C SER A 170 -1.75 19.92 -11.43
N THR A 171 -1.53 20.63 -10.33
CA THR A 171 -0.56 21.75 -10.24
C THR A 171 0.77 21.33 -9.65
N GLU A 172 0.78 20.21 -8.91
CA GLU A 172 1.91 19.73 -8.11
C GLU A 172 2.38 20.77 -7.08
N GLU A 173 1.43 21.51 -6.50
CA GLU A 173 1.69 22.52 -5.48
C GLU A 173 0.98 22.18 -4.17
N PRO A 174 1.60 22.46 -2.99
CA PRO A 174 0.95 22.30 -1.70
C PRO A 174 -0.29 23.21 -1.56
N VAL A 175 -1.41 22.65 -1.12
CA VAL A 175 -2.67 23.39 -0.96
C VAL A 175 -3.07 23.60 0.51
N TRP A 176 -2.71 22.67 1.41
CA TRP A 176 -2.90 22.83 2.84
C TRP A 176 -2.03 21.85 3.65
N THR A 177 -1.89 22.16 4.95
CA THR A 177 -1.12 21.33 5.89
C THR A 177 -1.89 21.14 7.18
N LEU A 178 -1.60 20.06 7.91
CA LEU A 178 -2.19 19.76 9.20
C LEU A 178 -1.17 19.07 10.12
N PHE A 179 -1.44 19.10 11.43
CA PHE A 179 -0.64 18.58 12.53
C PHE A 179 0.57 19.43 12.93
N GLN A 180 1.04 19.15 14.16
CA GLN A 180 2.30 19.59 14.73
C GLN A 180 3.02 18.40 15.41
N GLU A 181 2.73 17.19 14.92
CA GLU A 181 3.26 15.91 15.41
C GLU A 181 3.81 15.11 14.23
N GLY A 182 4.71 14.17 14.50
CA GLY A 182 5.27 13.32 13.47
C GLY A 182 4.19 12.47 12.80
N VAL A 183 3.95 12.72 11.52
CA VAL A 183 2.93 12.03 10.71
C VAL A 183 3.51 10.76 10.13
N ARG A 184 2.76 9.67 10.29
CA ARG A 184 3.13 8.31 9.94
C ARG A 184 2.15 7.73 8.89
N PRO A 185 2.03 6.42 8.69
CA PRO A 185 1.11 5.86 7.70
C PRO A 185 -0.32 6.41 7.77
N MET A 186 -0.98 6.41 6.62
CA MET A 186 -2.34 6.92 6.44
C MET A 186 -3.18 5.93 5.64
N ALA A 187 -4.49 5.93 5.89
CA ALA A 187 -5.50 5.25 5.08
C ALA A 187 -6.67 6.19 4.79
N PHE A 188 -7.41 5.88 3.75
CA PHE A 188 -8.43 6.78 3.21
C PHE A 188 -9.80 6.10 3.21
N GLU A 189 -10.81 6.81 3.72
CA GLU A 189 -12.20 6.50 3.50
C GLU A 189 -12.75 7.39 2.39
N THR A 190 -13.62 6.83 1.56
CA THR A 190 -14.20 7.54 0.42
C THR A 190 -15.69 7.82 0.60
N ASN A 191 -16.15 8.87 -0.05
CA ASN A 191 -17.55 9.09 -0.34
C ASN A 191 -18.03 8.15 -1.46
N ALA A 192 -19.34 8.11 -1.68
CA ALA A 192 -19.93 7.28 -2.73
C ALA A 192 -19.46 7.64 -4.15
N ASP A 193 -19.03 8.89 -4.37
CA ASP A 193 -18.46 9.38 -5.64
C ASP A 193 -16.95 9.07 -5.79
N GLY A 194 -16.34 8.40 -4.81
CA GLY A 194 -14.91 8.05 -4.79
C GLY A 194 -14.01 9.16 -4.27
N SER A 195 -14.53 10.35 -3.96
CA SER A 195 -13.73 11.41 -3.35
C SER A 195 -13.31 11.05 -1.92
N THR A 196 -12.21 11.65 -1.45
CA THR A 196 -11.73 11.43 -0.08
C THR A 196 -12.69 12.04 0.93
N LYS A 197 -13.19 11.22 1.86
CA LYS A 197 -14.05 11.63 2.96
C LYS A 197 -13.24 11.91 4.22
N ARG A 198 -12.53 10.90 4.72
CA ARG A 198 -11.67 11.00 5.90
C ARG A 198 -10.29 10.40 5.62
N ILE A 199 -9.30 10.93 6.32
CA ILE A 199 -7.98 10.30 6.39
C ILE A 199 -7.78 9.79 7.81
N PHE A 200 -7.43 8.52 7.94
CA PHE A 200 -6.98 7.94 9.20
C PHE A 200 -5.46 8.05 9.23
N VAL A 201 -4.92 8.69 10.27
CA VAL A 201 -3.51 9.09 10.33
C VAL A 201 -2.88 8.53 11.60
N GLN A 202 -1.82 7.77 11.47
CA GLN A 202 -1.00 7.41 12.62
C GLN A 202 -0.02 8.52 12.96
N LEU A 203 0.12 8.79 14.24
CA LEU A 203 1.00 9.82 14.77
C LEU A 203 2.12 9.22 15.61
N SER A 204 3.27 9.88 15.60
CA SER A 204 4.40 9.47 16.42
C SER A 204 4.05 9.52 17.90
N ALA A 205 4.51 8.51 18.64
CA ALA A 205 4.29 8.36 20.09
C ALA A 205 2.82 8.20 20.52
N PHE A 206 1.87 8.08 19.58
CA PHE A 206 0.47 7.84 19.89
C PHE A 206 0.08 6.38 19.54
N HIS A 207 -0.40 5.64 20.53
CA HIS A 207 -0.90 4.27 20.33
C HIS A 207 -2.34 4.30 19.85
N GLY A 208 -2.53 4.65 18.58
CA GLY A 208 -3.84 4.88 18.00
C GLY A 208 -3.75 5.55 16.63
N PHE A 209 -4.79 6.27 16.27
CA PHE A 209 -4.87 7.04 15.04
C PHE A 209 -5.73 8.29 15.21
N ALA A 210 -5.37 9.34 14.47
CA ALA A 210 -6.22 10.52 14.30
C ALA A 210 -7.16 10.34 13.11
N VAL A 211 -8.30 11.02 13.17
CA VAL A 211 -9.31 11.06 12.11
C VAL A 211 -9.36 12.49 11.58
N VAL A 212 -9.05 12.66 10.31
CA VAL A 212 -9.08 13.96 9.63
C VAL A 212 -10.28 14.00 8.70
N ASP A 213 -11.15 14.98 8.87
CA ASP A 213 -12.14 15.33 7.85
C ASP A 213 -11.42 16.05 6.69
N PHE A 214 -11.51 15.48 5.50
CA PHE A 214 -10.75 15.98 4.36
C PHE A 214 -11.29 17.30 3.84
N GLN A 215 -12.61 17.48 3.84
CA GLN A 215 -13.26 18.69 3.36
C GLN A 215 -13.06 19.86 4.33
N GLU A 216 -13.21 19.60 5.63
CA GLU A 216 -13.02 20.59 6.68
C GLU A 216 -11.54 20.87 6.99
N ARG A 217 -10.63 20.01 6.48
CA ARG A 217 -9.16 20.13 6.65
C ARG A 217 -8.73 20.16 8.11
N LYS A 218 -9.41 19.40 8.97
CA LYS A 218 -9.14 19.39 10.41
C LYS A 218 -9.19 17.98 11.01
N GLU A 219 -8.48 17.78 12.11
CA GLU A 219 -8.65 16.62 12.96
C GLU A 219 -10.01 16.71 13.66
N VAL A 220 -10.86 15.68 13.51
CA VAL A 220 -12.21 15.62 14.11
C VAL A 220 -12.30 14.61 15.24
N ALA A 221 -11.38 13.66 15.31
CA ALA A 221 -11.32 12.67 16.39
C ALA A 221 -9.92 12.09 16.52
N ARG A 222 -9.66 11.51 17.69
CA ARG A 222 -8.47 10.71 17.97
C ARG A 222 -8.90 9.44 18.70
N VAL A 223 -8.53 8.28 18.14
CA VAL A 223 -8.92 6.96 18.63
C VAL A 223 -7.69 6.24 19.18
N GLN A 224 -7.72 5.93 20.47
CA GLN A 224 -6.68 5.13 21.11
C GLN A 224 -6.96 3.65 20.94
N LEU A 225 -5.91 2.86 20.64
CA LEU A 225 -6.02 1.40 20.60
C LEU A 225 -6.11 0.82 22.02
N PRO A 226 -6.72 -0.35 22.18
CA PRO A 226 -6.81 -1.02 23.46
C PRO A 226 -5.44 -1.27 24.12
N ASN A 227 -5.39 -1.14 25.46
CA ASN A 227 -4.29 -1.58 26.31
C ASN A 227 -4.73 -2.84 27.05
N ASP A 228 -5.01 -3.91 26.29
CA ASP A 228 -5.61 -5.16 26.77
C ASP A 228 -4.63 -6.34 26.85
N VAL A 229 -3.35 -6.03 26.73
CA VAL A 229 -2.25 -7.00 26.88
C VAL A 229 -1.64 -6.85 28.28
N PRO A 230 -1.44 -7.95 29.02
CA PRO A 230 -0.71 -7.94 30.28
C PRO A 230 0.66 -7.27 30.13
N PRO A 231 1.09 -6.40 31.08
CA PRO A 231 2.31 -5.61 30.96
C PRO A 231 3.58 -6.40 30.66
N GLU A 232 3.66 -7.64 31.14
CA GLU A 232 4.78 -8.55 30.90
C GLU A 232 4.82 -9.12 29.48
N LYS A 233 3.71 -9.06 28.75
CA LYS A 233 3.60 -9.52 27.35
C LYS A 233 3.67 -8.39 26.35
N VAL A 234 3.66 -7.14 26.82
CA VAL A 234 3.78 -5.96 25.93
C VAL A 234 5.19 -5.90 25.37
N ASP A 235 5.31 -5.90 24.04
CA ASP A 235 6.60 -5.63 23.42
C ASP A 235 7.02 -4.17 23.70
N LYS A 236 8.22 -3.98 24.25
CA LYS A 236 8.75 -2.66 24.65
C LYS A 236 9.53 -1.97 23.53
N GLY A 237 9.59 -2.58 22.37
CA GLY A 237 10.26 -1.99 21.23
C GLY A 237 11.66 -2.57 20.93
N PRO A 238 12.41 -1.91 20.09
CA PRO A 238 12.27 -0.53 19.62
C PRO A 238 11.16 -0.36 18.57
N PHE A 239 10.33 0.68 18.72
CA PHE A 239 9.26 1.01 17.76
C PHE A 239 9.58 2.26 16.92
N ASN A 240 10.75 2.87 17.14
CA ASN A 240 11.15 4.12 16.49
C ASN A 240 10.07 5.23 16.65
N GLY A 241 9.45 5.31 17.85
CA GLY A 241 8.36 6.24 18.14
C GLY A 241 7.04 5.93 17.42
N SER A 242 6.81 4.68 16.99
CA SER A 242 5.59 4.28 16.29
C SER A 242 4.93 3.05 16.94
N PRO A 243 4.19 3.23 18.05
CA PRO A 243 3.49 2.13 18.70
C PRO A 243 2.34 1.56 17.85
N SER A 244 1.73 2.38 16.99
CA SER A 244 0.87 1.93 15.89
C SER A 244 1.58 2.19 14.57
N HIS A 245 1.41 1.34 13.55
CA HIS A 245 2.12 1.54 12.29
C HIS A 245 1.26 1.30 11.05
N GLY A 246 0.86 0.07 10.75
CA GLY A 246 0.03 -0.22 9.61
C GLY A 246 -1.44 0.10 9.86
N LEU A 247 -2.10 0.71 8.90
CA LEU A 247 -3.55 0.79 8.85
C LEU A 247 -4.04 0.75 7.40
N GLY A 248 -5.27 0.25 7.24
CA GLY A 248 -5.88 0.14 5.91
C GLY A 248 -7.39 0.02 6.00
N VAL A 249 -8.08 0.68 5.08
CA VAL A 249 -9.51 0.50 4.84
C VAL A 249 -9.69 -0.66 3.88
N ALA A 250 -10.55 -1.62 4.22
CA ALA A 250 -10.88 -2.70 3.30
C ALA A 250 -11.53 -2.15 2.02
N PRO A 251 -11.28 -2.72 0.83
CA PRO A 251 -11.78 -2.18 -0.44
C PRO A 251 -13.31 -2.04 -0.52
N ASP A 252 -14.06 -2.82 0.26
CA ASP A 252 -15.52 -2.70 0.37
C ASP A 252 -15.99 -1.50 1.23
N GLY A 253 -15.06 -0.75 1.82
CA GLY A 253 -15.32 0.43 2.64
C GLY A 253 -15.94 0.16 4.01
N LYS A 254 -16.03 -1.10 4.46
CA LYS A 254 -16.77 -1.45 5.68
C LYS A 254 -15.94 -1.49 6.94
N THR A 255 -14.63 -1.68 6.82
CA THR A 255 -13.75 -1.85 7.99
C THR A 255 -12.41 -1.13 7.83
N LEU A 256 -11.93 -0.60 8.95
CA LEU A 256 -10.58 -0.08 9.13
C LEU A 256 -9.79 -1.06 10.00
N TRP A 257 -8.64 -1.50 9.52
CA TRP A 257 -7.73 -2.39 10.22
C TRP A 257 -6.51 -1.61 10.71
N VAL A 258 -6.17 -1.71 11.99
CA VAL A 258 -5.11 -0.91 12.62
C VAL A 258 -4.21 -1.81 13.44
N THR A 259 -2.91 -1.76 13.15
CA THR A 259 -1.91 -2.58 13.82
C THR A 259 -1.41 -1.93 15.12
N SER A 260 -1.17 -2.77 16.11
CA SER A 260 -0.50 -2.42 17.37
C SER A 260 0.80 -3.20 17.50
N ARG A 261 1.93 -2.50 17.49
CA ARG A 261 3.24 -3.11 17.69
C ARG A 261 3.45 -3.61 19.13
N PRO A 262 3.10 -2.81 20.18
CA PRO A 262 3.22 -3.27 21.56
C PRO A 262 2.41 -4.53 21.86
N ASN A 263 1.20 -4.62 21.28
CA ASN A 263 0.30 -5.73 21.54
C ASN A 263 0.54 -6.91 20.60
N ALA A 264 1.37 -6.75 19.56
CA ALA A 264 1.54 -7.74 18.47
C ALA A 264 0.21 -8.15 17.81
N ARG A 265 -0.73 -7.21 17.66
CA ARG A 265 -2.12 -7.45 17.24
C ARG A 265 -2.56 -6.52 16.12
N VAL A 266 -3.63 -6.91 15.46
CA VAL A 266 -4.45 -6.00 14.64
C VAL A 266 -5.85 -5.93 15.22
N TYR A 267 -6.36 -4.70 15.29
CA TYR A 267 -7.73 -4.35 15.68
C TYR A 267 -8.52 -3.90 14.48
N THR A 268 -9.82 -4.16 14.50
CA THR A 268 -10.72 -3.85 13.40
C THR A 268 -11.82 -2.93 13.89
N TYR A 269 -12.07 -1.85 13.17
CA TYR A 269 -13.15 -0.90 13.42
C TYR A 269 -14.15 -0.95 12.28
N SER A 270 -15.46 -0.87 12.61
CA SER A 270 -16.50 -0.68 11.60
C SER A 270 -16.44 0.72 11.00
N LEU A 271 -16.83 0.85 9.74
CA LEU A 271 -17.01 2.13 9.07
C LEU A 271 -18.47 2.28 8.66
N PRO A 272 -19.05 3.50 8.73
CA PRO A 272 -18.37 4.77 9.04
C PRO A 272 -18.23 5.09 10.53
N ASP A 273 -18.80 4.31 11.44
CA ASP A 273 -19.04 4.67 12.85
C ASP A 273 -17.79 4.60 13.74
N LEU A 274 -16.70 3.99 13.26
CA LEU A 274 -15.44 3.75 14.00
C LEU A 274 -15.68 2.99 15.32
N THR A 275 -16.63 2.06 15.33
CA THR A 275 -16.86 1.17 16.46
C THR A 275 -15.83 0.04 16.45
N LEU A 276 -15.11 -0.14 17.56
CA LEU A 276 -14.19 -1.28 17.69
C LEU A 276 -15.00 -2.59 17.65
N LEU A 277 -14.69 -3.43 16.68
CA LEU A 277 -15.30 -4.75 16.58
C LEU A 277 -14.73 -5.70 17.63
N PRO A 278 -15.54 -6.59 18.21
CA PRO A 278 -15.09 -7.51 19.26
C PRO A 278 -13.91 -8.39 18.81
N GLY A 279 -12.92 -8.57 19.69
CA GLY A 279 -11.76 -9.41 19.43
C GLY A 279 -10.63 -8.70 18.67
N TYR A 280 -9.60 -9.47 18.37
CA TYR A 280 -8.39 -9.06 17.65
C TYR A 280 -7.80 -10.29 16.93
N VAL A 281 -6.82 -10.05 16.05
CA VAL A 281 -5.98 -11.14 15.55
C VAL A 281 -4.58 -10.97 16.13
N ASP A 282 -4.08 -12.03 16.77
CA ASP A 282 -2.71 -12.11 17.27
C ASP A 282 -1.76 -12.35 16.09
N LEU A 283 -0.80 -11.46 15.91
CA LEU A 283 0.15 -11.52 14.81
C LEU A 283 1.47 -12.17 15.19
N GLY A 284 1.67 -12.46 16.47
CA GLY A 284 2.86 -13.15 16.99
C GLY A 284 4.17 -12.40 16.77
N GLY A 285 4.11 -11.16 16.36
CA GLY A 285 5.28 -10.33 16.07
C GLY A 285 4.89 -8.87 15.85
N ARG A 286 5.89 -8.01 15.59
CA ARG A 286 5.71 -6.56 15.38
C ARG A 286 5.09 -6.29 14.01
N PRO A 287 3.80 -5.88 13.93
CA PRO A 287 3.16 -5.65 12.64
C PRO A 287 3.54 -4.29 12.06
N ASP A 288 3.74 -4.27 10.75
CA ASP A 288 4.07 -3.07 10.00
C ASP A 288 2.96 -2.67 9.03
N TRP A 289 2.95 -3.17 7.82
CA TRP A 289 2.00 -2.76 6.78
C TRP A 289 0.82 -3.68 6.62
N VAL A 290 -0.25 -3.12 6.04
CA VAL A 290 -1.54 -3.78 5.78
C VAL A 290 -1.90 -3.60 4.31
N THR A 291 -2.24 -4.67 3.61
CA THR A 291 -2.84 -4.62 2.27
C THR A 291 -3.93 -5.67 2.12
N PHE A 292 -4.89 -5.43 1.23
CA PHE A 292 -6.06 -6.29 1.02
C PHE A 292 -6.07 -6.88 -0.39
N THR A 293 -6.71 -8.03 -0.55
CA THR A 293 -7.15 -8.46 -1.87
C THR A 293 -8.26 -7.56 -2.39
N PRO A 294 -8.37 -7.31 -3.72
CA PRO A 294 -9.37 -6.38 -4.27
C PRO A 294 -10.82 -6.76 -3.97
N ASP A 295 -11.08 -8.05 -3.73
CA ASP A 295 -12.39 -8.59 -3.37
C ASP A 295 -12.71 -8.49 -1.87
N SER A 296 -11.85 -7.84 -1.08
CA SER A 296 -11.97 -7.70 0.38
C SER A 296 -12.03 -9.01 1.17
N LYS A 297 -11.63 -10.16 0.58
CA LYS A 297 -11.69 -11.43 1.30
C LYS A 297 -10.52 -11.64 2.25
N ASN A 298 -9.34 -11.20 1.86
CA ASN A 298 -8.13 -11.39 2.65
C ASN A 298 -7.40 -10.07 2.89
N VAL A 299 -6.81 -9.96 4.07
CA VAL A 299 -5.84 -8.93 4.42
C VAL A 299 -4.50 -9.57 4.75
N TYR A 300 -3.42 -8.94 4.30
CA TYR A 300 -2.04 -9.38 4.51
C TYR A 300 -1.31 -8.35 5.36
N ILE A 301 -0.71 -8.82 6.46
CA ILE A 301 -0.01 -7.97 7.41
C ILE A 301 1.43 -8.44 7.56
N ALA A 302 2.37 -7.55 7.29
CA ALA A 302 3.80 -7.81 7.48
C ALA A 302 4.16 -7.77 8.97
N THR A 303 4.94 -8.73 9.46
CA THR A 303 5.45 -8.79 10.84
C THR A 303 6.98 -8.74 10.82
N GLU A 304 7.53 -7.57 11.12
CA GLU A 304 8.93 -7.19 10.89
C GLU A 304 9.93 -8.12 11.58
N ASN A 305 9.73 -8.40 12.86
CA ASN A 305 10.69 -9.13 13.69
C ASN A 305 10.56 -10.67 13.63
N THR A 306 9.59 -11.18 12.89
CA THR A 306 9.39 -12.63 12.67
C THR A 306 9.64 -13.05 11.24
N ASP A 307 9.94 -12.10 10.34
CA ASP A 307 10.12 -12.33 8.91
C ASP A 307 8.95 -13.08 8.28
N THR A 308 7.73 -12.67 8.61
CA THR A 308 6.51 -13.31 8.11
C THR A 308 5.49 -12.28 7.60
N VAL A 309 4.59 -12.77 6.75
CA VAL A 309 3.35 -12.10 6.38
C VAL A 309 2.19 -12.96 6.86
N VAL A 310 1.28 -12.38 7.62
CA VAL A 310 0.09 -13.06 8.12
C VAL A 310 -1.06 -12.80 7.16
N ALA A 311 -1.63 -13.84 6.58
CA ALA A 311 -2.85 -13.78 5.79
C ALA A 311 -4.05 -14.03 6.71
N ILE A 312 -5.05 -13.15 6.63
CA ILE A 312 -6.21 -13.15 7.52
C ILE A 312 -7.48 -13.08 6.66
N ASP A 313 -8.47 -13.91 6.98
CA ASP A 313 -9.82 -13.78 6.43
C ASP A 313 -10.51 -12.54 7.02
N VAL A 314 -10.94 -11.63 6.16
CA VAL A 314 -11.53 -10.34 6.56
C VAL A 314 -12.88 -10.52 7.26
N ALA A 315 -13.72 -11.41 6.75
CA ALA A 315 -15.06 -11.65 7.30
C ALA A 315 -15.01 -12.38 8.64
N ALA A 316 -14.22 -13.44 8.73
CA ALA A 316 -14.04 -14.21 9.95
C ALA A 316 -13.12 -13.51 10.97
N ARG A 317 -12.27 -12.57 10.53
CA ARG A 317 -11.21 -11.94 11.33
C ARG A 317 -10.34 -12.97 12.03
N LYS A 318 -9.89 -13.97 11.24
CA LYS A 318 -9.05 -15.07 11.70
C LYS A 318 -7.88 -15.28 10.78
N GLU A 319 -6.75 -15.65 11.38
CA GLU A 319 -5.57 -16.06 10.62
C GLU A 319 -5.91 -17.24 9.73
N VAL A 320 -5.53 -17.15 8.45
CA VAL A 320 -5.57 -18.23 7.47
C VAL A 320 -4.25 -18.97 7.48
N THR A 321 -3.14 -18.23 7.42
CA THR A 321 -1.79 -18.80 7.42
C THR A 321 -0.72 -17.74 7.65
N ARG A 322 0.52 -18.19 7.96
CA ARG A 322 1.73 -17.38 8.01
C ARG A 322 2.67 -17.79 6.91
N ILE A 323 3.18 -16.80 6.17
CA ILE A 323 4.05 -16.98 5.03
C ILE A 323 5.43 -16.47 5.42
N LYS A 324 6.43 -17.35 5.44
CA LYS A 324 7.83 -16.94 5.66
C LYS A 324 8.30 -16.15 4.44
N VAL A 325 8.86 -14.98 4.69
CA VAL A 325 9.39 -14.07 3.65
C VAL A 325 10.85 -13.69 3.95
N GLY A 326 11.37 -12.67 3.30
CA GLY A 326 12.70 -12.17 3.57
C GLY A 326 12.80 -11.37 4.88
N LYS A 327 13.97 -10.79 5.16
CA LYS A 327 14.27 -10.15 6.43
C LYS A 327 13.59 -8.80 6.60
N ALA A 328 12.96 -8.60 7.76
CA ALA A 328 12.27 -7.39 8.16
C ALA A 328 11.25 -6.93 7.11
N PRO A 329 10.21 -7.74 6.83
CA PRO A 329 9.16 -7.36 5.91
C PRO A 329 8.45 -6.11 6.41
N LYS A 330 8.31 -5.11 5.53
CA LYS A 330 7.66 -3.84 5.85
C LYS A 330 6.49 -3.56 4.95
N ARG A 331 6.76 -2.90 3.82
CA ARG A 331 5.70 -2.50 2.90
C ARG A 331 5.13 -3.70 2.17
N ASN A 332 3.82 -3.78 2.14
CA ASN A 332 3.13 -4.63 1.17
C ASN A 332 2.09 -3.82 0.39
N ILE A 333 1.88 -4.23 -0.85
CA ILE A 333 0.86 -3.69 -1.74
C ILE A 333 0.19 -4.82 -2.50
N THR A 334 -0.98 -4.54 -3.03
CA THR A 334 -1.66 -5.44 -3.95
C THR A 334 -1.40 -5.00 -5.38
N TRP A 335 -0.97 -5.93 -6.19
CA TRP A 335 -0.76 -5.77 -7.62
C TRP A 335 -1.70 -6.66 -8.41
N VAL A 336 -2.35 -6.08 -9.41
CA VAL A 336 -3.18 -6.81 -10.38
C VAL A 336 -2.36 -6.93 -11.66
N ALA A 337 -1.67 -8.07 -11.81
CA ALA A 337 -0.91 -8.37 -13.00
C ALA A 337 -1.83 -8.67 -14.17
N ARG A 338 -1.57 -8.11 -15.35
CA ARG A 338 -2.27 -8.54 -16.58
C ARG A 338 -1.79 -9.95 -16.91
N GLY A 339 -2.72 -10.87 -17.14
CA GLY A 339 -2.37 -12.21 -17.62
C GLY A 339 -1.61 -12.09 -18.95
N THR A 340 -0.55 -12.89 -19.09
CA THR A 340 0.15 -13.03 -20.36
C THR A 340 -0.76 -13.80 -21.30
N THR A 341 -1.16 -13.20 -22.41
CA THR A 341 -1.76 -13.89 -23.55
C THR A 341 -0.74 -14.81 -24.19
#